data_67425e7512adec1dda4642bf6d299619
#
_entry.id   67425e7512adec1dda4642bf6d299619
#
_cell.length_a   1.000
_cell.length_b   1.000
_cell.length_c   1.000
_cell.angle_alpha   90.00
_cell.angle_beta   90.00
_cell.angle_gamma   90.00
#
_symmetry.space_group_name_H-M   'P 1'
#
loop_
_entity.id
_entity.type
_entity.pdbx_description
1 polymer ?
#
loop_
_entity_poly.entity_id
_entity_poly.type
_entity_poly.pdbx_seq_one_letter_code
_entity_poly.pdbx_strand_id
1 'polypeptide(L)'
;ILIYNADGQIVDSWTLGFRSAHGLSLIHEQGRDVLFICDYRSQSVVKTDMNGNILMRLPTAGELGIYEEPYKYLPTGTAIASNGDIYVADGYGASFVIQFDRHGDYIRHFGGRGKKPEHINQAHGIAIDGRSIKHAKA
;
A
#
# COMPACT_ATOMS: atom_id res chain seq x y z
N ILE A 1 2.49 13.73 8.31
CA ILE A 1 1.38 13.18 9.13
C ILE A 1 1.01 14.24 10.14
N LEU A 2 -0.29 14.49 10.27
CA LEU A 2 -0.88 15.32 11.34
C LEU A 2 -1.75 14.42 12.21
N ILE A 3 -1.60 14.54 13.51
CA ILE A 3 -2.36 13.75 14.49
C ILE A 3 -3.30 14.70 15.22
N TYR A 4 -4.59 14.38 15.18
CA TYR A 4 -5.66 15.16 15.80
C TYR A 4 -6.27 14.38 16.97
N ASN A 5 -6.69 15.09 17.99
CA ASN A 5 -7.58 14.54 19.02
C ASN A 5 -9.05 14.55 18.53
N ALA A 6 -9.96 14.03 19.35
CA ALA A 6 -11.38 13.99 19.04
C ALA A 6 -12.03 15.37 18.90
N ASP A 7 -11.44 16.42 19.46
CA ASP A 7 -11.91 17.80 19.38
C ASP A 7 -11.39 18.54 18.14
N GLY A 8 -10.61 17.85 17.28
CA GLY A 8 -10.05 18.42 16.06
C GLY A 8 -8.80 19.28 16.27
N GLN A 9 -8.16 19.19 17.42
CA GLN A 9 -6.91 19.90 17.71
C GLN A 9 -5.72 19.04 17.30
N ILE A 10 -4.70 19.66 16.68
CA ILE A 10 -3.44 18.98 16.37
C ILE A 10 -2.70 18.73 17.69
N VAL A 11 -2.42 17.46 17.98
CA VAL A 11 -1.70 17.03 19.18
C VAL A 11 -0.27 16.60 18.88
N ASP A 12 0.02 16.24 17.63
CA ASP A 12 1.37 15.89 17.17
C ASP A 12 1.48 15.98 15.64
N SER A 13 2.72 16.03 15.14
CA SER A 13 2.99 16.02 13.71
C SER A 13 4.41 15.57 13.40
N TRP A 14 4.58 14.88 12.27
CA TRP A 14 5.89 14.50 11.76
C TRP A 14 5.85 14.29 10.23
N THR A 15 7.03 14.24 9.61
CA THR A 15 7.19 14.01 8.17
C THR A 15 8.46 13.21 7.87
N LEU A 16 8.42 12.47 6.76
CA LEU A 16 9.58 11.76 6.21
C LEU A 16 10.00 12.36 4.85
N GLY A 17 9.65 13.62 4.60
CA GLY A 17 9.94 14.26 3.33
C GLY A 17 9.10 13.72 2.16
N PHE A 18 7.90 13.24 2.44
CA PHE A 18 6.97 12.79 1.40
C PHE A 18 6.72 13.88 0.37
N ARG A 19 6.77 13.50 -0.92
CA ARG A 19 6.51 14.42 -2.04
C ARG A 19 5.02 14.50 -2.37
N SER A 20 4.29 13.40 -2.22
CA SER A 20 2.86 13.31 -2.42
C SER A 20 2.31 12.04 -1.77
N ALA A 21 2.23 12.04 -0.44
CA ALA A 21 1.59 10.96 0.30
C ALA A 21 0.12 10.84 -0.13
N HIS A 22 -0.32 9.63 -0.46
CA HIS A 22 -1.65 9.36 -0.99
C HIS A 22 -2.42 8.36 -0.13
N GLY A 23 -1.90 7.14 0.01
CA GLY A 23 -2.54 6.09 0.81
C GLY A 23 -1.96 6.01 2.22
N LEU A 24 -2.84 5.86 3.20
CA LEU A 24 -2.51 5.65 4.61
C LEU A 24 -3.34 4.51 5.16
N SER A 25 -2.66 3.48 5.71
CA SER A 25 -3.32 2.37 6.40
C SER A 25 -2.77 2.24 7.82
N LEU A 26 -3.66 2.28 8.81
CA LEU A 26 -3.34 2.02 10.22
C LEU A 26 -3.59 0.55 10.51
N ILE A 27 -2.59 -0.14 11.04
CA ILE A 27 -2.64 -1.57 11.35
C ILE A 27 -2.17 -1.79 12.79
N HIS A 28 -2.92 -2.63 13.52
CA HIS A 28 -2.47 -3.12 14.83
C HIS A 28 -1.79 -4.47 14.65
N GLU A 29 -0.51 -4.55 14.98
CA GLU A 29 0.27 -5.78 14.89
C GLU A 29 1.23 -5.93 16.07
N GLN A 30 1.40 -7.14 16.57
CA GLN A 30 2.34 -7.45 17.65
C GLN A 30 2.21 -6.50 18.87
N GLY A 31 0.96 -6.09 19.19
CA GLY A 31 0.67 -5.23 20.34
C GLY A 31 0.99 -3.73 20.15
N ARG A 32 1.23 -3.29 18.92
CA ARG A 32 1.48 -1.88 18.58
C ARG A 32 0.80 -1.46 17.29
N ASP A 33 0.56 -0.17 17.17
CA ASP A 33 0.05 0.43 15.95
C ASP A 33 1.20 0.80 15.01
N VAL A 34 1.01 0.53 13.74
CA VAL A 34 1.94 0.87 12.65
C VAL A 34 1.19 1.49 11.48
N LEU A 35 1.88 2.30 10.72
CA LEU A 35 1.33 2.94 9.53
C LEU A 35 2.01 2.40 8.28
N PHE A 36 1.22 2.11 7.24
CA PHE A 36 1.72 1.95 5.88
C PHE A 36 1.37 3.21 5.10
N ILE A 37 2.35 3.82 4.45
CA ILE A 37 2.21 5.10 3.76
C ILE A 37 2.70 4.94 2.33
N CYS A 38 1.81 5.25 1.38
CA CYS A 38 2.15 5.31 -0.04
C CYS A 38 2.49 6.75 -0.43
N ASP A 39 3.64 6.96 -1.05
CA ASP A 39 4.01 8.23 -1.70
C ASP A 39 4.21 7.96 -3.20
N TYR A 40 3.22 8.32 -4.01
CA TYR A 40 3.26 8.01 -5.44
C TYR A 40 4.32 8.83 -6.19
N ARG A 41 4.63 10.06 -5.77
CA ARG A 41 5.69 10.86 -6.42
C ARG A 41 7.09 10.41 -6.06
N SER A 42 7.29 9.90 -4.86
CA SER A 42 8.55 9.26 -4.48
C SER A 42 8.61 7.79 -4.88
N GLN A 43 7.54 7.25 -5.46
CA GLN A 43 7.44 5.85 -5.92
C GLN A 43 7.77 4.87 -4.80
N SER A 44 7.24 5.12 -3.61
CA SER A 44 7.61 4.38 -2.41
C SER A 44 6.43 4.01 -1.53
N VAL A 45 6.56 2.90 -0.85
CA VAL A 45 5.71 2.51 0.26
C VAL A 45 6.59 2.23 1.46
N VAL A 46 6.26 2.84 2.58
CA VAL A 46 6.98 2.65 3.84
C VAL A 46 6.04 2.19 4.94
N LYS A 47 6.56 1.37 5.84
CA LYS A 47 5.95 1.04 7.11
C LYS A 47 6.65 1.80 8.22
N THR A 48 5.90 2.46 9.10
CA THR A 48 6.45 3.23 10.23
C THR A 48 5.77 2.86 11.53
N ASP A 49 6.40 3.18 12.64
CA ASP A 49 5.68 3.32 13.91
C ASP A 49 4.88 4.63 13.94
N MET A 50 4.19 4.90 15.04
CA MET A 50 3.38 6.11 15.21
C MET A 50 4.21 7.38 15.36
N ASN A 51 5.51 7.28 15.62
CA ASN A 51 6.45 8.40 15.75
C ASN A 51 7.20 8.71 14.44
N GLY A 52 6.93 7.97 13.37
CA GLY A 52 7.58 8.16 12.07
C GLY A 52 8.91 7.42 11.91
N ASN A 53 9.30 6.54 12.84
CA ASN A 53 10.45 5.69 12.64
C ASN A 53 10.14 4.64 11.58
N ILE A 54 10.98 4.55 10.55
CA ILE A 54 10.79 3.59 9.45
C ILE A 54 11.13 2.19 9.95
N LEU A 55 10.15 1.29 9.85
CA LEU A 55 10.28 -0.13 10.20
C LEU A 55 10.57 -1.00 8.98
N MET A 56 10.09 -0.57 7.80
CA MET A 56 10.25 -1.28 6.54
C MET A 56 10.12 -0.32 5.36
N ARG A 57 10.85 -0.61 4.28
CA ARG A 57 10.60 -0.04 2.94
C ARG A 57 10.32 -1.18 1.99
N LEU A 58 9.23 -1.07 1.23
CA LEU A 58 8.97 -2.03 0.17
C LEU A 58 9.91 -1.79 -1.02
N PRO A 59 10.15 -2.82 -1.85
CA PRO A 59 10.99 -2.70 -3.04
C PRO A 59 10.57 -1.58 -3.97
N THR A 60 11.54 -0.91 -4.57
CA THR A 60 11.36 0.10 -5.62
C THR A 60 10.96 -0.55 -6.96
N ALA A 61 10.51 0.25 -7.92
CA ALA A 61 10.19 -0.23 -9.26
C ALA A 61 11.36 -1.00 -9.92
N GLY A 62 12.59 -0.52 -9.74
CA GLY A 62 13.79 -1.17 -10.28
C GLY A 62 14.09 -2.52 -9.64
N GLU A 63 13.87 -2.64 -8.35
CA GLU A 63 14.07 -3.91 -7.61
C GLU A 63 12.97 -4.92 -7.93
N LEU A 64 11.75 -4.46 -8.20
CA LEU A 64 10.63 -5.32 -8.60
C LEU A 64 10.82 -5.92 -10.00
N GLY A 65 11.41 -5.17 -10.94
CA GLY A 65 11.66 -5.61 -12.31
C GLY A 65 10.40 -5.97 -13.13
N ILE A 66 9.22 -5.50 -12.71
CA ILE A 66 7.92 -5.81 -13.34
C ILE A 66 7.38 -4.64 -14.17
N TYR A 67 8.06 -3.50 -14.17
CA TYR A 67 7.64 -2.28 -14.86
C TYR A 67 8.35 -2.12 -16.19
N GLU A 68 7.55 -1.92 -17.23
CA GLU A 68 8.01 -1.58 -18.59
C GLU A 68 7.58 -0.16 -18.95
N GLU A 69 8.41 0.56 -19.68
CA GLU A 69 8.05 1.89 -20.17
C GLU A 69 6.74 1.84 -21.01
N PRO A 70 5.84 2.82 -20.92
CA PRO A 70 5.99 4.09 -20.17
C PRO A 70 5.49 4.04 -18.72
N TYR A 71 5.15 2.88 -18.20
CA TYR A 71 4.53 2.74 -16.88
C TYR A 71 5.54 2.88 -15.74
N LYS A 72 5.10 3.51 -14.67
CA LYS A 72 5.89 3.75 -13.45
C LYS A 72 5.18 3.14 -12.24
N TYR A 73 5.92 2.92 -11.19
CA TYR A 73 5.36 2.56 -9.90
C TYR A 73 4.82 3.80 -9.20
N LEU A 74 3.49 3.95 -9.13
CA LEU A 74 2.82 5.09 -8.52
C LEU A 74 1.77 4.61 -7.52
N PRO A 75 2.20 4.12 -6.33
CA PRO A 75 1.34 3.46 -5.35
C PRO A 75 0.31 4.42 -4.75
N THR A 76 -0.93 3.97 -4.67
CA THR A 76 -2.07 4.77 -4.19
C THR A 76 -2.67 4.28 -2.89
N GLY A 77 -2.46 3.03 -2.52
CA GLY A 77 -3.00 2.47 -1.29
C GLY A 77 -2.44 1.10 -0.93
N THR A 78 -2.63 0.73 0.34
CA THR A 78 -2.24 -0.59 0.86
C THR A 78 -3.39 -1.26 1.59
N ALA A 79 -3.39 -2.58 1.59
CA ALA A 79 -4.21 -3.41 2.46
C ALA A 79 -3.39 -4.57 2.99
N ILE A 80 -3.58 -4.91 4.27
CA ILE A 80 -2.79 -5.92 4.96
C ILE A 80 -3.70 -7.09 5.32
N ALA A 81 -3.35 -8.28 4.87
CA ALA A 81 -4.08 -9.51 5.16
C ALA A 81 -3.78 -10.02 6.58
N SER A 82 -4.63 -10.89 7.09
CA SER A 82 -4.49 -11.46 8.44
C SER A 82 -3.23 -12.29 8.65
N ASN A 83 -2.66 -12.85 7.57
CA ASN A 83 -1.37 -13.55 7.59
C ASN A 83 -0.16 -12.59 7.55
N GLY A 84 -0.40 -11.28 7.43
CA GLY A 84 0.61 -10.23 7.33
C GLY A 84 1.03 -9.88 5.92
N ASP A 85 0.52 -10.54 4.88
CA ASP A 85 0.81 -10.19 3.50
C ASP A 85 0.33 -8.77 3.18
N ILE A 86 1.15 -8.05 2.43
CA ILE A 86 0.95 -6.65 2.08
C ILE A 86 0.51 -6.56 0.63
N TYR A 87 -0.62 -5.95 0.38
CA TYR A 87 -1.11 -5.68 -0.96
C TYR A 87 -1.01 -4.19 -1.26
N VAL A 88 -0.35 -3.84 -2.35
CA VAL A 88 -0.18 -2.46 -2.80
C VAL A 88 -0.93 -2.26 -4.11
N ALA A 89 -1.83 -1.29 -4.14
CA ALA A 89 -2.45 -0.83 -5.37
C ALA A 89 -1.55 0.21 -6.03
N ASP A 90 -1.08 -0.08 -7.24
CA ASP A 90 -0.35 0.86 -8.11
C ASP A 90 -1.34 1.59 -9.05
N GLY A 91 -2.25 2.36 -8.46
CA GLY A 91 -3.41 2.89 -9.17
C GLY A 91 -3.09 3.95 -10.21
N TYR A 92 -2.06 4.74 -10.02
CA TYR A 92 -1.65 5.77 -10.99
C TYR A 92 -0.57 5.29 -11.95
N GLY A 93 0.06 4.15 -11.68
CA GLY A 93 1.09 3.55 -12.52
C GLY A 93 0.56 2.55 -13.54
N ALA A 94 1.07 1.32 -13.49
CA ALA A 94 0.65 0.23 -14.37
C ALA A 94 -0.72 -0.36 -14.01
N SER A 95 -1.35 0.08 -12.92
CA SER A 95 -2.60 -0.44 -12.37
C SER A 95 -2.49 -1.90 -11.89
N PHE A 96 -1.34 -2.28 -11.39
CA PHE A 96 -1.14 -3.56 -10.73
C PHE A 96 -1.68 -3.53 -9.30
N VAL A 97 -2.03 -4.70 -8.79
CA VAL A 97 -2.04 -5.02 -7.38
C VAL A 97 -0.83 -5.91 -7.12
N ILE A 98 0.09 -5.44 -6.27
CA ILE A 98 1.33 -6.14 -5.97
C ILE A 98 1.22 -6.76 -4.58
N GLN A 99 1.51 -8.04 -4.45
CA GLN A 99 1.52 -8.76 -3.19
C GLN A 99 2.96 -8.99 -2.73
N PHE A 100 3.21 -8.59 -1.50
CA PHE A 100 4.42 -8.88 -0.75
C PHE A 100 4.08 -9.75 0.46
N ASP A 101 5.06 -10.48 0.96
CA ASP A 101 4.91 -11.15 2.24
C ASP A 101 5.03 -10.15 3.41
N ARG A 102 4.90 -10.66 4.64
CA ARG A 102 5.02 -9.85 5.87
C ARG A 102 6.39 -9.20 6.07
N HIS A 103 7.43 -9.68 5.39
CA HIS A 103 8.80 -9.16 5.46
C HIS A 103 9.09 -8.15 4.36
N GLY A 104 8.16 -7.95 3.42
CA GLY A 104 8.28 -7.04 2.29
C GLY A 104 8.87 -7.69 1.04
N ASP A 105 9.03 -9.01 1.03
CA ASP A 105 9.52 -9.74 -0.14
C ASP A 105 8.40 -9.91 -1.17
N TYR A 106 8.73 -9.64 -2.44
CA TYR A 106 7.79 -9.74 -3.55
C TYR A 106 7.31 -11.19 -3.75
N ILE A 107 5.99 -11.38 -3.85
CA ILE A 107 5.36 -12.67 -4.16
C ILE A 107 4.88 -12.69 -5.61
N ARG A 108 4.02 -11.75 -5.99
CA ARG A 108 3.40 -11.67 -7.31
C ARG A 108 2.73 -10.33 -7.53
N HIS A 109 2.29 -10.10 -8.76
CA HIS A 109 1.37 -9.02 -9.10
C HIS A 109 0.26 -9.54 -10.02
N PHE A 110 -0.83 -8.81 -10.09
CA PHE A 110 -1.98 -9.08 -10.96
C PHE A 110 -2.70 -7.77 -11.30
N GLY A 111 -3.74 -7.84 -12.12
CA GLY A 111 -4.43 -6.67 -12.64
C GLY A 111 -3.72 -6.10 -13.87
N GLY A 112 -3.38 -4.84 -13.83
CA GLY A 112 -2.84 -4.11 -14.97
C GLY A 112 -3.91 -3.43 -15.79
N ARG A 113 -3.50 -2.47 -16.64
CA ARG A 113 -4.41 -1.71 -17.48
C ARG A 113 -5.01 -2.56 -18.58
N GLY A 114 -6.30 -2.42 -18.85
CA GLY A 114 -6.94 -3.10 -19.93
C GLY A 114 -8.45 -3.13 -19.84
N LYS A 115 -9.08 -3.96 -20.72
CA LYS A 115 -10.54 -4.08 -20.84
C LYS A 115 -11.08 -5.45 -20.43
N LYS A 116 -10.22 -6.40 -20.10
CA LYS A 116 -10.65 -7.72 -19.65
C LYS A 116 -11.12 -7.68 -18.20
N PRO A 117 -11.95 -8.63 -17.73
CA PRO A 117 -12.47 -8.66 -16.37
C PRO A 117 -11.40 -8.64 -15.27
N GLU A 118 -10.24 -9.22 -15.53
CA GLU A 118 -9.12 -9.28 -14.60
C GLU A 118 -8.28 -7.98 -14.55
N HIS A 119 -8.51 -7.04 -15.48
CA HIS A 119 -7.78 -5.78 -15.53
C HIS A 119 -8.38 -4.75 -14.57
N ILE A 120 -7.52 -3.87 -14.07
CA ILE A 120 -7.86 -2.79 -13.16
C ILE A 120 -7.42 -1.48 -13.81
N ASN A 121 -8.23 -0.44 -13.67
CA ASN A 121 -7.85 0.88 -14.13
C ASN A 121 -7.97 1.88 -12.98
N GLN A 122 -6.86 2.52 -12.61
CA GLN A 122 -6.79 3.56 -11.60
C GLN A 122 -7.40 3.18 -10.24
N ALA A 123 -6.90 2.11 -9.62
CA ALA A 123 -7.30 1.73 -8.27
C ALA A 123 -6.95 2.84 -7.26
N HIS A 124 -7.95 3.42 -6.60
CA HIS A 124 -7.78 4.46 -5.59
C HIS A 124 -7.96 3.95 -4.16
N GLY A 125 -8.51 2.76 -4.00
CA GLY A 125 -8.70 2.11 -2.72
C GLY A 125 -8.51 0.60 -2.87
N ILE A 126 -8.04 -0.01 -1.80
CA ILE A 126 -7.86 -1.45 -1.69
C ILE A 126 -8.21 -1.87 -0.27
N ALA A 127 -8.88 -2.99 -0.12
CA ALA A 127 -9.21 -3.57 1.17
C ALA A 127 -9.17 -5.09 1.11
N ILE A 128 -8.90 -5.73 2.24
CA ILE A 128 -8.98 -7.18 2.38
C ILE A 128 -10.34 -7.53 3.00
N ASP A 129 -11.07 -8.42 2.36
CA ASP A 129 -12.21 -9.08 2.96
C ASP A 129 -11.71 -10.30 3.76
N GLY A 130 -11.65 -10.15 5.06
CA GLY A 130 -11.20 -11.21 5.98
C GLY A 130 -12.24 -12.30 6.25
N ARG A 131 -13.44 -12.22 5.65
CA ARG A 131 -14.45 -13.24 5.79
C ARG A 131 -14.04 -14.49 5.01
N SER A 132 -14.33 -15.65 5.59
CA SER A 132 -14.19 -16.94 4.90
C SER A 132 -15.20 -17.00 3.74
N ILE A 133 -14.80 -16.62 2.53
CA ILE A 133 -15.64 -16.76 1.35
C ILE A 133 -15.62 -18.25 0.97
N LYS A 134 -16.70 -18.97 1.29
CA LYS A 134 -16.98 -20.22 0.58
C LYS A 134 -17.17 -19.82 -0.89
N HIS A 135 -16.22 -20.17 -1.75
CA HIS A 135 -16.35 -19.95 -3.17
C HIS A 135 -17.69 -20.53 -3.64
N ALA A 136 -18.62 -19.68 -4.00
CA ALA A 136 -19.74 -20.10 -4.79
C ALA A 136 -19.13 -20.63 -6.09
N LYS A 137 -19.25 -21.93 -6.30
CA LYS A 137 -18.91 -22.51 -7.60
C LYS A 137 -19.81 -21.85 -8.63
N ALA A 138 -19.18 -21.13 -9.57
CA ALA A 138 -19.85 -20.68 -10.78
C ALA A 138 -20.26 -21.88 -11.60
#